data_db9e93a679800a721e0e8e281804118d
#
_entry.id   db9e93a679800a721e0e8e281804118d
#
_cell.length_a   1.000
_cell.length_b   1.000
_cell.length_c   1.000
_cell.angle_alpha   90.00
_cell.angle_beta   90.00
_cell.angle_gamma   90.00
#
_symmetry.space_group_name_H-M   'P 1'
#
loop_
_entity.id
_entity.type
_entity.pdbx_description
1 polymer ?
#
loop_
_entity_poly.entity_id
_entity_poly.type
_entity_poly.pdbx_seq_one_letter_code
_entity_poly.pdbx_strand_id
1 'polypeptide(L)'
;NPPSIPGLGSSGGFSMYIQNKNGDSNENMQRVIGQFLGAANRRPEIKMAYTTFRMDTPSYNFDIDREKALKNGVALGDIFTALQVYYGSVQINDFTAYGRNFKVVAQADVDYRMDPSANKFLTVKDSSGNMIPISTFITPKKSNAISVITRYNNFPAVKISGNQADGYSSGQALDALEEVAAEVLPTGYSYAFVESSAQEKEAGGKTIYALALGMLFVFLSLAALYESWKVPFVILFGM
;
A
#
# COMPACT_ATOMS: atom_id res chain seq x y z
N ASN A 1 -13.43 12.86 13.65
CA ASN A 1 -13.26 13.08 12.21
C ASN A 1 -14.40 12.38 11.50
N PRO A 2 -15.04 13.04 10.50
CA PRO A 2 -16.06 12.40 9.71
C PRO A 2 -15.48 11.16 9.01
N PRO A 3 -16.27 10.10 8.78
CA PRO A 3 -15.80 8.91 8.07
C PRO A 3 -15.35 9.31 6.66
N SER A 4 -14.21 8.75 6.23
CA SER A 4 -13.70 8.98 4.87
C SER A 4 -14.69 8.44 3.84
N ILE A 5 -15.01 9.26 2.84
CA ILE A 5 -15.83 8.82 1.71
C ILE A 5 -14.97 7.85 0.87
N PRO A 6 -15.46 6.62 0.57
CA PRO A 6 -14.73 5.69 -0.27
C PRO A 6 -14.34 6.35 -1.61
N GLY A 7 -13.06 6.33 -1.94
CA GLY A 7 -12.51 6.93 -3.16
C GLY A 7 -12.07 8.39 -3.07
N LEU A 8 -12.34 9.09 -1.95
CA LEU A 8 -11.90 10.48 -1.74
C LEU A 8 -10.76 10.63 -0.71
N GLY A 9 -10.33 9.53 -0.09
CA GLY A 9 -9.26 9.55 0.91
C GLY A 9 -9.65 10.23 2.23
N SER A 10 -8.69 10.39 3.13
CA SER A 10 -8.87 11.19 4.35
C SER A 10 -8.95 12.67 4.00
N SER A 11 -9.92 13.36 4.54
CA SER A 11 -10.09 14.81 4.34
C SER A 11 -8.84 15.59 4.81
N GLY A 12 -8.16 16.20 3.87
CA GLY A 12 -6.94 16.97 4.08
C GLY A 12 -5.67 16.11 4.00
N GLY A 13 -4.84 16.37 3.01
CA GLY A 13 -3.58 15.67 2.79
C GLY A 13 -3.42 15.21 1.34
N PHE A 14 -2.28 14.60 1.05
CA PHE A 14 -1.98 14.05 -0.27
C PHE A 14 -1.82 12.53 -0.22
N SER A 15 -2.08 11.90 -1.36
CA SER A 15 -1.86 10.46 -1.57
C SER A 15 -1.29 10.22 -2.97
N MET A 16 -0.22 9.41 -3.03
CA MET A 16 0.38 8.97 -4.29
C MET A 16 0.90 7.55 -4.18
N TYR A 17 1.02 6.86 -5.30
CA TYR A 17 1.75 5.61 -5.41
C TYR A 17 3.09 5.83 -6.11
N ILE A 18 4.14 5.23 -5.57
CA ILE A 18 5.41 5.05 -6.29
C ILE A 18 5.43 3.61 -6.80
N GLN A 19 5.56 3.44 -8.11
CA GLN A 19 5.49 2.18 -8.82
C GLN A 19 6.90 1.71 -9.21
N ASN A 20 7.18 0.43 -9.00
CA ASN A 20 8.39 -0.24 -9.47
C ASN A 20 8.06 -0.95 -10.80
N LYS A 21 8.44 -0.36 -11.92
CA LYS A 21 8.22 -0.92 -13.27
C LYS A 21 9.37 -1.81 -13.73
N ASN A 22 10.54 -1.73 -13.06
CA ASN A 22 11.70 -2.56 -13.39
C ASN A 22 11.60 -3.98 -12.84
N GLY A 23 10.70 -4.24 -11.86
CA GLY A 23 10.69 -5.51 -11.13
C GLY A 23 11.87 -5.67 -10.16
N ASP A 24 12.41 -4.56 -9.68
CA ASP A 24 13.48 -4.56 -8.69
C ASP A 24 13.06 -5.29 -7.42
N SER A 25 14.06 -5.74 -6.65
CA SER A 25 13.81 -6.39 -5.37
C SER A 25 13.10 -5.45 -4.38
N ASN A 26 12.44 -6.03 -3.41
CA ASN A 26 11.71 -5.27 -2.39
C ASN A 26 12.66 -4.43 -1.51
N GLU A 27 13.89 -4.91 -1.28
CA GLU A 27 14.95 -4.19 -0.57
C GLU A 27 15.36 -2.92 -1.33
N ASN A 28 15.49 -3.03 -2.67
CA ASN A 28 15.78 -1.88 -3.52
C ASN A 28 14.61 -0.88 -3.49
N MET A 29 13.38 -1.39 -3.58
CA MET A 29 12.18 -0.55 -3.47
C MET A 29 12.10 0.18 -2.13
N GLN A 30 12.39 -0.51 -1.01
CA GLN A 30 12.43 0.12 0.32
C GLN A 30 13.46 1.26 0.38
N ARG A 31 14.64 1.05 -0.20
CA ARG A 31 15.69 2.07 -0.26
C ARG A 31 15.24 3.29 -1.06
N VAL A 32 14.67 3.10 -2.24
CA VAL A 32 14.16 4.18 -3.09
C VAL A 32 13.05 4.96 -2.38
N ILE A 33 12.10 4.26 -1.74
CA ILE A 33 11.03 4.90 -0.95
C ILE A 33 11.61 5.67 0.23
N GLY A 34 12.61 5.14 0.92
CA GLY A 34 13.29 5.82 2.01
C GLY A 34 13.98 7.12 1.56
N GLN A 35 14.64 7.11 0.40
CA GLN A 35 15.25 8.29 -0.21
C GLN A 35 14.20 9.33 -0.59
N PHE A 36 13.11 8.91 -1.22
CA PHE A 36 12.00 9.78 -1.57
C PHE A 36 11.37 10.43 -0.34
N LEU A 37 11.03 9.66 0.68
CA LEU A 37 10.47 10.19 1.93
C LEU A 37 11.42 11.14 2.64
N GLY A 38 12.73 10.81 2.64
CA GLY A 38 13.76 11.69 3.19
C GLY A 38 13.86 13.03 2.47
N ALA A 39 13.75 13.05 1.14
CA ALA A 39 13.75 14.26 0.33
C ALA A 39 12.43 15.04 0.51
N ALA A 40 11.29 14.36 0.44
CA ALA A 40 9.97 14.96 0.61
C ALA A 40 9.81 15.65 1.96
N ASN A 41 10.23 15.01 3.05
CA ASN A 41 10.13 15.57 4.41
C ASN A 41 11.11 16.74 4.68
N ARG A 42 12.02 17.06 3.76
CA ARG A 42 12.88 18.26 3.83
C ARG A 42 12.27 19.47 3.13
N ARG A 43 11.20 19.27 2.36
CA ARG A 43 10.54 20.35 1.65
C ARG A 43 9.69 21.18 2.61
N PRO A 44 9.77 22.53 2.54
CA PRO A 44 8.99 23.41 3.41
C PRO A 44 7.48 23.31 3.17
N GLU A 45 7.05 22.87 1.98
CA GLU A 45 5.65 22.70 1.61
C GLU A 45 5.02 21.46 2.27
N ILE A 46 5.84 20.53 2.78
CA ILE A 46 5.40 19.24 3.30
C ILE A 46 5.57 19.17 4.81
N LYS A 47 4.48 19.01 5.53
CA LYS A 47 4.50 18.82 6.98
C LYS A 47 5.01 17.43 7.36
N MET A 48 4.50 16.40 6.69
CA MET A 48 4.89 15.03 6.90
C MET A 48 4.46 14.16 5.71
N ALA A 49 5.40 13.40 5.19
CA ALA A 49 5.15 12.31 4.24
C ALA A 49 5.55 10.98 4.87
N TYR A 50 4.69 9.97 4.77
CA TYR A 50 4.90 8.65 5.38
C TYR A 50 4.33 7.54 4.50
N THR A 51 4.75 6.32 4.82
CA THR A 51 4.22 5.09 4.21
C THR A 51 3.92 4.04 5.27
N THR A 52 2.98 3.16 4.99
CA THR A 52 2.72 1.95 5.78
C THR A 52 3.47 0.73 5.26
N PHE A 53 4.24 0.89 4.18
CA PHE A 53 5.08 -0.18 3.64
C PHE A 53 6.22 -0.49 4.60
N ARG A 54 6.28 -1.72 5.08
CA ARG A 54 7.27 -2.21 6.03
C ARG A 54 7.81 -3.55 5.60
N MET A 55 9.12 -3.72 5.71
CA MET A 55 9.85 -4.97 5.47
C MET A 55 10.47 -5.54 6.75
N ASP A 56 10.15 -4.95 7.88
CA ASP A 56 10.73 -5.29 9.19
C ASP A 56 9.82 -6.18 10.04
N THR A 57 8.79 -6.80 9.42
CA THR A 57 7.91 -7.73 10.14
C THR A 57 8.70 -9.01 10.44
N PRO A 58 8.98 -9.30 11.72
CA PRO A 58 9.70 -10.51 12.08
C PRO A 58 8.93 -11.73 11.59
N SER A 59 9.62 -12.63 10.91
CA SER A 59 9.06 -13.87 10.39
C SER A 59 10.06 -15.01 10.52
N TYR A 60 9.57 -16.22 10.32
CA TYR A 60 10.42 -17.41 10.22
C TYR A 60 10.20 -18.05 8.86
N ASN A 61 11.30 -18.32 8.18
CA ASN A 61 11.29 -19.15 6.99
C ASN A 61 11.68 -20.58 7.40
N PHE A 62 10.80 -21.53 7.15
CA PHE A 62 11.08 -22.95 7.39
C PHE A 62 11.74 -23.54 6.15
N ASP A 63 13.03 -23.83 6.28
CA ASP A 63 13.80 -24.54 5.26
C ASP A 63 13.53 -26.05 5.42
N ILE A 64 12.99 -26.67 4.37
CA ILE A 64 12.56 -28.07 4.41
C ILE A 64 13.52 -28.94 3.61
N ASP A 65 14.15 -29.90 4.28
CA ASP A 65 14.96 -30.93 3.65
C ASP A 65 14.06 -31.98 2.98
N ARG A 66 13.73 -31.72 1.72
CA ARG A 66 12.82 -32.55 0.92
C ARG A 66 13.38 -33.95 0.68
N GLU A 67 14.69 -34.07 0.47
CA GLU A 67 15.32 -35.37 0.23
C GLU A 67 15.25 -36.26 1.48
N LYS A 68 15.56 -35.68 2.64
CA LYS A 68 15.48 -36.37 3.91
C LYS A 68 14.06 -36.81 4.24
N ALA A 69 13.05 -35.97 3.97
CA ALA A 69 11.65 -36.33 4.15
C ALA A 69 11.26 -37.53 3.29
N LEU A 70 11.56 -37.49 1.99
CA LEU A 70 11.26 -38.59 1.08
C LEU A 70 11.99 -39.88 1.41
N LYS A 71 13.27 -39.80 1.81
CA LYS A 71 14.06 -40.99 2.25
C LYS A 71 13.47 -41.66 3.50
N ASN A 72 12.82 -40.88 4.36
CA ASN A 72 12.13 -41.39 5.55
C ASN A 72 10.67 -41.79 5.28
N GLY A 73 10.23 -41.80 4.02
CA GLY A 73 8.86 -42.15 3.66
C GLY A 73 7.79 -41.15 4.09
N VAL A 74 8.18 -39.89 4.35
CA VAL A 74 7.27 -38.82 4.76
C VAL A 74 6.82 -38.02 3.55
N ALA A 75 5.52 -37.89 3.34
CA ALA A 75 4.99 -37.06 2.27
C ALA A 75 5.17 -35.56 2.60
N LEU A 76 5.67 -34.79 1.62
CA LEU A 76 5.85 -33.35 1.80
C LEU A 76 4.55 -32.62 2.13
N GLY A 77 3.43 -33.11 1.57
CA GLY A 77 2.08 -32.57 1.86
C GLY A 77 1.73 -32.66 3.34
N ASP A 78 2.11 -33.73 4.02
CA ASP A 78 1.83 -33.90 5.45
C ASP A 78 2.64 -32.93 6.29
N ILE A 79 3.88 -32.64 5.90
CA ILE A 79 4.72 -31.60 6.54
C ILE A 79 4.07 -30.24 6.40
N PHE A 80 3.65 -29.86 5.17
CA PHE A 80 2.99 -28.57 4.95
C PHE A 80 1.67 -28.46 5.70
N THR A 81 0.86 -29.51 5.70
CA THR A 81 -0.41 -29.54 6.43
C THR A 81 -0.18 -29.39 7.94
N ALA A 82 0.78 -30.10 8.49
CA ALA A 82 1.12 -29.99 9.91
C ALA A 82 1.57 -28.56 10.27
N LEU A 83 2.45 -27.93 9.47
CA LEU A 83 2.88 -26.56 9.69
C LEU A 83 1.71 -25.58 9.56
N GLN A 84 0.83 -25.76 8.57
CA GLN A 84 -0.34 -24.92 8.37
C GLN A 84 -1.30 -25.00 9.57
N VAL A 85 -1.64 -26.19 10.03
CA VAL A 85 -2.53 -26.37 11.17
C VAL A 85 -1.94 -25.75 12.44
N TYR A 86 -0.66 -25.93 12.66
CA TYR A 86 0.00 -25.52 13.88
C TYR A 86 0.17 -24.01 13.96
N TYR A 87 0.78 -23.41 12.93
CA TYR A 87 1.11 -21.99 12.92
C TYR A 87 0.06 -21.10 12.26
N GLY A 88 -0.61 -21.62 11.23
CA GLY A 88 -1.54 -20.83 10.41
C GLY A 88 -3.00 -20.95 10.85
N SER A 89 -3.45 -22.10 11.20
CA SER A 89 -4.84 -22.50 11.41
C SER A 89 -5.48 -23.21 10.20
N VAL A 90 -6.43 -24.07 10.47
CA VAL A 90 -7.26 -24.72 9.46
C VAL A 90 -8.72 -24.68 9.88
N GLN A 91 -9.60 -24.33 8.96
CA GLN A 91 -11.04 -24.50 9.16
C GLN A 91 -11.40 -25.96 8.96
N ILE A 92 -11.84 -26.62 10.03
CA ILE A 92 -12.19 -28.05 10.02
C ILE A 92 -13.64 -28.24 9.61
N ASN A 93 -14.52 -27.33 10.07
CA ASN A 93 -15.96 -27.43 9.87
C ASN A 93 -16.61 -26.06 10.03
N ASP A 94 -17.90 -26.00 9.78
CA ASP A 94 -18.76 -24.90 10.16
C ASP A 94 -20.07 -25.44 10.76
N PHE A 95 -20.76 -24.62 11.54
CA PHE A 95 -22.07 -24.93 12.07
C PHE A 95 -22.94 -23.69 12.15
N THR A 96 -24.25 -23.89 12.00
CA THR A 96 -25.22 -22.81 12.10
C THR A 96 -25.86 -22.79 13.47
N ALA A 97 -25.77 -21.69 14.19
CA ALA A 97 -26.45 -21.45 15.46
C ALA A 97 -26.93 -20.00 15.52
N TYR A 98 -28.08 -19.77 16.17
CA TYR A 98 -28.65 -18.41 16.35
C TYR A 98 -28.82 -17.62 15.05
N GLY A 99 -29.12 -18.29 13.94
CA GLY A 99 -29.25 -17.65 12.62
C GLY A 99 -27.94 -17.18 11.99
N ARG A 100 -26.77 -17.60 12.51
CA ARG A 100 -25.44 -17.28 11.98
C ARG A 100 -24.65 -18.55 11.71
N ASN A 101 -23.77 -18.48 10.71
CA ASN A 101 -22.83 -19.57 10.44
C ASN A 101 -21.50 -19.29 11.18
N PHE A 102 -21.04 -20.25 11.99
CA PHE A 102 -19.81 -20.20 12.76
C PHE A 102 -18.79 -21.17 12.16
N LYS A 103 -17.56 -20.72 12.04
CA LYS A 103 -16.45 -21.55 11.57
C LYS A 103 -15.75 -22.21 12.75
N VAL A 104 -15.52 -23.52 12.63
CA VAL A 104 -14.69 -24.27 13.57
C VAL A 104 -13.26 -24.26 13.03
N VAL A 105 -12.37 -23.64 13.77
CA VAL A 105 -10.96 -23.48 13.39
C VAL A 105 -10.07 -24.19 14.38
N ALA A 106 -9.15 -25.05 13.90
CA ALA A 106 -8.11 -25.67 14.69
C ALA A 106 -6.79 -24.93 14.50
N GLN A 107 -6.09 -24.73 15.61
CA GLN A 107 -4.77 -24.12 15.66
C GLN A 107 -4.05 -24.59 16.92
N ALA A 108 -2.71 -24.60 16.93
CA ALA A 108 -1.98 -24.83 18.16
C ALA A 108 -2.21 -23.71 19.18
N ASP A 109 -2.15 -24.05 20.46
CA ASP A 109 -2.20 -23.05 21.53
C ASP A 109 -0.98 -22.10 21.44
N VAL A 110 -1.15 -20.92 22.00
CA VAL A 110 -0.18 -19.81 21.92
C VAL A 110 1.21 -20.24 22.37
N ASP A 111 1.29 -20.97 23.47
CA ASP A 111 2.57 -21.43 24.06
C ASP A 111 3.38 -22.33 23.12
N TYR A 112 2.71 -23.06 22.22
CA TYR A 112 3.35 -23.99 21.29
C TYR A 112 3.67 -23.36 19.93
N ARG A 113 3.14 -22.19 19.60
CA ARG A 113 3.36 -21.53 18.30
C ARG A 113 4.20 -20.26 18.37
N MET A 114 4.43 -19.73 19.58
CA MET A 114 5.25 -18.52 19.77
C MET A 114 6.74 -18.77 19.55
N ASP A 115 7.21 -19.97 19.82
CA ASP A 115 8.61 -20.36 19.65
C ASP A 115 8.76 -21.44 18.57
N PRO A 116 9.52 -21.18 17.50
CA PRO A 116 9.82 -22.19 16.49
C PRO A 116 10.53 -23.44 17.02
N SER A 117 11.17 -23.39 18.19
CA SER A 117 11.76 -24.57 18.81
C SER A 117 10.72 -25.60 19.25
N ALA A 118 9.44 -25.21 19.37
CA ALA A 118 8.32 -26.09 19.63
C ALA A 118 8.05 -27.12 18.51
N ASN A 119 8.69 -26.98 17.34
CA ASN A 119 8.61 -27.93 16.23
C ASN A 119 8.96 -29.38 16.64
N LYS A 120 9.74 -29.55 17.69
CA LYS A 120 10.08 -30.88 18.24
C LYS A 120 8.87 -31.67 18.76
N PHE A 121 7.79 -31.00 19.10
CA PHE A 121 6.53 -31.62 19.57
C PHE A 121 5.59 -31.98 18.42
N LEU A 122 5.82 -31.43 17.24
CA LEU A 122 5.05 -31.74 16.04
C LEU A 122 5.56 -33.02 15.40
N THR A 123 4.68 -33.93 15.08
CA THR A 123 5.01 -35.17 14.43
C THR A 123 4.21 -35.36 13.14
N VAL A 124 4.82 -36.04 12.17
CA VAL A 124 4.19 -36.49 10.93
C VAL A 124 4.35 -37.98 10.77
N LYS A 125 3.43 -38.62 10.05
CA LYS A 125 3.50 -40.07 9.81
C LYS A 125 4.41 -40.39 8.64
N ASP A 126 5.20 -41.44 8.78
CA ASP A 126 5.86 -42.07 7.64
C ASP A 126 4.93 -43.06 6.90
N SER A 127 5.42 -43.63 5.80
CA SER A 127 4.70 -44.65 5.02
C SER A 127 4.40 -45.96 5.83
N SER A 128 5.09 -46.19 6.92
CA SER A 128 4.93 -47.36 7.82
C SER A 128 4.02 -47.04 8.99
N GLY A 129 3.55 -45.79 9.14
CA GLY A 129 2.66 -45.36 10.25
C GLY A 129 3.41 -44.88 11.50
N ASN A 130 4.74 -44.81 11.49
CA ASN A 130 5.52 -44.28 12.61
C ASN A 130 5.43 -42.76 12.67
N MET A 131 5.44 -42.22 13.88
CA MET A 131 5.41 -40.75 14.10
C MET A 131 6.84 -40.21 14.19
N ILE A 132 7.21 -39.35 13.26
CA ILE A 132 8.54 -38.72 13.19
C ILE A 132 8.41 -37.23 13.53
N PRO A 133 9.25 -36.69 14.44
CA PRO A 133 9.24 -35.26 14.73
C PRO A 133 9.55 -34.44 13.48
N ILE A 134 8.74 -33.40 13.25
CA ILE A 134 8.88 -32.53 12.05
C ILE A 134 10.21 -31.76 12.07
N SER A 135 10.77 -31.50 13.25
CA SER A 135 12.08 -30.88 13.44
C SER A 135 13.23 -31.67 12.81
N THR A 136 13.00 -32.95 12.47
CA THR A 136 13.95 -33.77 11.72
C THR A 136 14.15 -33.26 10.29
N PHE A 137 13.12 -32.65 9.72
CA PHE A 137 13.05 -32.25 8.31
C PHE A 137 13.11 -30.75 8.08
N ILE A 138 12.85 -29.93 9.12
CA ILE A 138 12.74 -28.48 8.98
C ILE A 138 13.77 -27.75 9.84
N THR A 139 14.28 -26.66 9.30
CA THR A 139 15.15 -25.73 10.03
C THR A 139 14.54 -24.34 10.00
N PRO A 140 14.11 -23.78 11.15
CA PRO A 140 13.59 -22.43 11.22
C PRO A 140 14.73 -21.42 11.07
N LYS A 141 14.61 -20.50 10.11
CA LYS A 141 15.52 -19.38 9.90
C LYS A 141 14.78 -18.09 10.18
N LYS A 142 15.33 -17.24 11.04
CA LYS A 142 14.79 -15.87 11.25
C LYS A 142 14.89 -15.10 9.95
N SER A 143 13.82 -14.44 9.57
CA SER A 143 13.70 -13.63 8.38
C SER A 143 12.84 -12.41 8.67
N ASN A 144 12.85 -11.46 7.78
CA ASN A 144 11.90 -10.36 7.76
C ASN A 144 10.98 -10.55 6.57
N ALA A 145 9.69 -10.36 6.78
CA ALA A 145 8.69 -10.47 5.72
C ALA A 145 8.03 -9.13 5.45
N ILE A 146 7.53 -9.02 4.24
CA ILE A 146 6.65 -7.92 3.85
C ILE A 146 5.24 -8.34 4.20
N SER A 147 4.55 -7.52 4.99
CA SER A 147 3.18 -7.83 5.42
C SER A 147 2.18 -7.74 4.27
N VAL A 148 2.34 -6.77 3.37
CA VAL A 148 1.43 -6.50 2.25
C VAL A 148 2.21 -6.01 1.04
N ILE A 149 2.02 -6.66 -0.09
CA ILE A 149 2.50 -6.20 -1.39
C ILE A 149 1.33 -5.57 -2.12
N THR A 150 1.33 -4.26 -2.23
CA THR A 150 0.33 -3.52 -2.99
C THR A 150 0.75 -3.44 -4.46
N ARG A 151 -0.22 -3.52 -5.37
CA ARG A 151 -0.03 -3.25 -6.79
C ARG A 151 -0.94 -2.12 -7.23
N TYR A 152 -0.40 -1.24 -8.04
CA TYR A 152 -1.14 -0.19 -8.71
C TYR A 152 -0.86 -0.25 -10.22
N ASN A 153 -1.92 -0.29 -11.03
CA ASN A 153 -1.81 -0.51 -12.48
C ASN A 153 -0.91 -1.73 -12.83
N ASN A 154 -1.08 -2.83 -12.10
CA ASN A 154 -0.35 -4.09 -12.25
C ASN A 154 1.12 -4.10 -11.84
N PHE A 155 1.71 -2.96 -11.46
CA PHE A 155 3.08 -2.86 -10.97
C PHE A 155 3.13 -2.90 -9.45
N PRO A 156 4.16 -3.53 -8.84
CA PRO A 156 4.40 -3.37 -7.41
C PRO A 156 4.50 -1.89 -7.06
N ALA A 157 3.78 -1.47 -6.04
CA ALA A 157 3.69 -0.05 -5.71
C ALA A 157 3.61 0.16 -4.19
N VAL A 158 4.11 1.30 -3.75
CA VAL A 158 4.04 1.73 -2.36
C VAL A 158 3.22 3.01 -2.27
N LYS A 159 2.21 3.01 -1.40
CA LYS A 159 1.43 4.20 -1.11
C LYS A 159 2.21 5.13 -0.19
N ILE A 160 2.34 6.38 -0.61
CA ILE A 160 2.82 7.50 0.18
C ILE A 160 1.61 8.36 0.51
N SER A 161 1.48 8.72 1.77
CA SER A 161 0.45 9.64 2.26
C SER A 161 1.10 10.72 3.10
N GLY A 162 0.45 11.86 3.22
CA GLY A 162 0.99 12.94 4.01
C GLY A 162 0.11 14.17 4.01
N ASN A 163 0.61 15.24 4.63
CA ASN A 163 -0.08 16.51 4.73
C ASN A 163 0.84 17.65 4.29
N GLN A 164 0.26 18.69 3.71
CA GLN A 164 0.93 19.96 3.46
C GLN A 164 1.29 20.66 4.78
N ALA A 165 2.35 21.46 4.75
CA ALA A 165 2.74 22.31 5.87
C ALA A 165 1.77 23.48 6.04
N ASP A 166 1.72 24.01 7.26
CA ASP A 166 0.88 25.15 7.59
C ASP A 166 1.31 26.38 6.76
N GLY A 167 0.36 27.04 6.10
CA GLY A 167 0.62 28.16 5.20
C GLY A 167 0.84 27.80 3.72
N TYR A 168 0.88 26.51 3.39
CA TYR A 168 0.96 26.01 2.02
C TYR A 168 -0.35 25.37 1.57
N SER A 169 -0.68 25.53 0.29
CA SER A 169 -1.81 24.84 -0.32
C SER A 169 -1.47 23.38 -0.63
N SER A 170 -2.54 22.54 -0.76
CA SER A 170 -2.39 21.15 -1.23
C SER A 170 -1.71 21.08 -2.60
N GLY A 171 -2.08 21.97 -3.52
CA GLY A 171 -1.45 22.06 -4.86
C GLY A 171 0.06 22.29 -4.81
N GLN A 172 0.52 23.20 -3.94
CA GLN A 172 1.97 23.46 -3.75
C GLN A 172 2.70 22.22 -3.19
N ALA A 173 2.05 21.47 -2.29
CA ALA A 173 2.62 20.21 -1.79
C ALA A 173 2.68 19.14 -2.89
N LEU A 174 1.68 19.07 -3.77
CA LEU A 174 1.69 18.13 -4.91
C LEU A 174 2.79 18.50 -5.91
N ASP A 175 2.99 19.79 -6.21
CA ASP A 175 4.07 20.25 -7.08
C ASP A 175 5.44 19.92 -6.50
N ALA A 176 5.63 20.17 -5.20
CA ALA A 176 6.86 19.81 -4.50
C ALA A 176 7.15 18.31 -4.53
N LEU A 177 6.11 17.46 -4.43
CA LEU A 177 6.27 16.00 -4.54
C LEU A 177 6.65 15.56 -5.96
N GLU A 178 6.16 16.25 -7.00
CA GLU A 178 6.56 16.01 -8.39
C GLU A 178 8.04 16.36 -8.62
N GLU A 179 8.48 17.51 -8.10
CA GLU A 179 9.89 17.91 -8.17
C GLU A 179 10.79 16.87 -7.49
N VAL A 180 10.44 16.45 -6.27
CA VAL A 180 11.17 15.41 -5.54
C VAL A 180 11.14 14.08 -6.30
N ALA A 181 10.03 13.72 -6.92
CA ALA A 181 9.94 12.51 -7.73
C ALA A 181 10.86 12.58 -8.95
N ALA A 182 10.92 13.72 -9.63
CA ALA A 182 11.79 13.91 -10.77
C ALA A 182 13.29 13.87 -10.40
N GLU A 183 13.64 14.33 -9.19
CA GLU A 183 15.02 14.37 -8.69
C GLU A 183 15.50 13.02 -8.16
N VAL A 184 14.65 12.31 -7.41
CA VAL A 184 15.07 11.16 -6.56
C VAL A 184 14.72 9.81 -7.18
N LEU A 185 13.64 9.71 -7.96
CA LEU A 185 13.23 8.42 -8.50
C LEU A 185 14.15 7.95 -9.62
N PRO A 186 14.74 6.75 -9.50
CA PRO A 186 15.59 6.22 -10.57
C PRO A 186 14.76 5.78 -11.77
N THR A 187 15.43 5.60 -12.91
CA THR A 187 14.81 5.06 -14.13
C THR A 187 14.07 3.75 -13.84
N GLY A 188 12.84 3.64 -14.34
CA GLY A 188 11.96 2.49 -14.10
C GLY A 188 11.07 2.60 -12.88
N TYR A 189 11.22 3.66 -12.08
CA TYR A 189 10.22 4.06 -11.10
C TYR A 189 9.34 5.16 -11.68
N SER A 190 8.08 5.16 -11.29
CA SER A 190 7.12 6.20 -11.65
C SER A 190 6.21 6.48 -10.48
N TYR A 191 5.55 7.61 -10.52
CA TYR A 191 4.55 7.97 -9.52
C TYR A 191 3.17 8.19 -10.17
N ALA A 192 2.14 8.09 -9.35
CA ALA A 192 0.77 8.45 -9.73
C ALA A 192 0.05 9.01 -8.51
N PHE A 193 -0.51 10.19 -8.63
CA PHE A 193 -1.43 10.70 -7.63
C PHE A 193 -2.73 9.91 -7.64
N VAL A 194 -3.34 9.75 -6.49
CA VAL A 194 -4.58 8.98 -6.33
C VAL A 194 -5.55 9.72 -5.43
N GLU A 195 -6.79 9.24 -5.39
CA GLU A 195 -7.81 9.82 -4.54
C GLU A 195 -8.03 11.32 -4.85
N SER A 196 -8.18 12.15 -3.81
CA SER A 196 -8.36 13.60 -3.94
C SER A 196 -7.19 14.31 -4.64
N SER A 197 -5.96 13.81 -4.45
CA SER A 197 -4.76 14.40 -5.07
C SER A 197 -4.78 14.28 -6.60
N ALA A 198 -5.27 13.17 -7.14
CA ALA A 198 -5.44 13.01 -8.58
C ALA A 198 -6.48 13.99 -9.13
N GLN A 199 -7.62 14.13 -8.45
CA GLN A 199 -8.68 15.05 -8.85
C GLN A 199 -8.21 16.50 -8.80
N GLU A 200 -7.44 16.89 -7.78
CA GLU A 200 -6.89 18.24 -7.65
C GLU A 200 -5.92 18.57 -8.81
N LYS A 201 -5.03 17.64 -9.16
CA LYS A 201 -4.12 17.81 -10.31
C LYS A 201 -4.88 17.91 -11.63
N GLU A 202 -5.90 17.10 -11.84
CA GLU A 202 -6.73 17.17 -13.05
C GLU A 202 -7.57 18.44 -13.12
N ALA A 203 -8.08 18.93 -11.98
CA ALA A 203 -8.90 20.13 -11.91
C ALA A 203 -8.06 21.42 -12.05
N GLY A 204 -6.86 21.46 -11.45
CA GLY A 204 -6.04 22.66 -11.40
C GLY A 204 -5.70 23.26 -12.76
N GLY A 205 -5.42 22.42 -13.76
CA GLY A 205 -5.14 22.88 -15.12
C GLY A 205 -6.37 23.40 -15.89
N LYS A 206 -7.55 22.88 -15.57
CA LYS A 206 -8.80 23.21 -16.31
C LYS A 206 -9.54 24.43 -15.75
N THR A 207 -9.38 24.72 -14.47
CA THR A 207 -10.08 25.80 -13.77
C THR A 207 -9.73 27.17 -14.35
N ILE A 208 -8.46 27.42 -14.70
CA ILE A 208 -8.01 28.68 -15.28
C ILE A 208 -8.66 28.91 -16.65
N TYR A 209 -8.74 27.87 -17.50
CA TYR A 209 -9.38 27.98 -18.80
C TYR A 209 -10.89 28.19 -18.68
N ALA A 210 -11.55 27.48 -17.73
CA ALA A 210 -12.97 27.66 -17.48
C ALA A 210 -13.28 29.09 -16.98
N LEU A 211 -12.46 29.63 -16.08
CA LEU A 211 -12.60 30.99 -15.58
C LEU A 211 -12.40 32.02 -16.68
N ALA A 212 -11.33 31.87 -17.50
CA ALA A 212 -11.06 32.75 -18.62
C ALA A 212 -12.18 32.73 -19.66
N LEU A 213 -12.71 31.54 -19.98
CA LEU A 213 -13.83 31.40 -20.91
C LEU A 213 -15.12 32.02 -20.34
N GLY A 214 -15.40 31.82 -19.06
CA GLY A 214 -16.53 32.44 -18.36
C GLY A 214 -16.44 33.98 -18.36
N MET A 215 -15.24 34.50 -18.06
CA MET A 215 -14.98 35.94 -18.09
C MET A 215 -15.16 36.54 -19.51
N LEU A 216 -14.66 35.81 -20.53
CA LEU A 216 -14.86 36.18 -21.93
C LEU A 216 -16.33 36.19 -22.30
N PHE A 217 -17.12 35.18 -21.89
CA PHE A 217 -18.54 35.09 -22.15
C PHE A 217 -19.32 36.24 -21.49
N VAL A 218 -19.02 36.57 -20.23
CA VAL A 218 -19.59 37.72 -19.52
C VAL A 218 -19.26 39.02 -20.24
N PHE A 219 -17.98 39.20 -20.65
CA PHE A 219 -17.54 40.36 -21.42
C PHE A 219 -18.35 40.53 -22.72
N LEU A 220 -18.46 39.46 -23.51
CA LEU A 220 -19.20 39.48 -24.78
C LEU A 220 -20.68 39.74 -24.57
N SER A 221 -21.31 39.18 -23.54
CA SER A 221 -22.70 39.42 -23.20
C SER A 221 -22.94 40.87 -22.82
N LEU A 222 -22.06 41.49 -22.03
CA LEU A 222 -22.12 42.90 -21.69
C LEU A 222 -21.87 43.81 -22.92
N ALA A 223 -20.93 43.43 -23.79
CA ALA A 223 -20.69 44.18 -25.02
C ALA A 223 -21.89 44.19 -25.97
N ALA A 224 -22.58 43.06 -26.07
CA ALA A 224 -23.82 42.96 -26.86
C ALA A 224 -24.98 43.72 -26.21
N LEU A 225 -25.10 43.68 -24.87
CA LEU A 225 -26.17 44.38 -24.16
C LEU A 225 -26.04 45.92 -24.23
N TYR A 226 -24.81 46.41 -24.13
CA TYR A 226 -24.52 47.87 -24.12
C TYR A 226 -24.11 48.42 -25.48
N GLU A 227 -24.10 47.59 -26.54
CA GLU A 227 -23.68 47.98 -27.88
C GLU A 227 -22.34 48.73 -27.90
N SER A 228 -21.45 48.39 -26.95
CA SER A 228 -20.19 49.10 -26.73
C SER A 228 -19.10 48.16 -26.22
N TRP A 229 -17.92 48.21 -26.82
CA TRP A 229 -16.76 47.47 -26.37
C TRP A 229 -16.04 48.09 -25.14
N LYS A 230 -16.32 49.38 -24.83
CA LYS A 230 -15.68 50.12 -23.73
C LYS A 230 -16.36 49.91 -22.40
N VAL A 231 -17.69 49.81 -22.41
CA VAL A 231 -18.52 49.71 -21.18
C VAL A 231 -18.24 48.43 -20.39
N PRO A 232 -18.12 47.26 -20.99
CA PRO A 232 -17.77 46.04 -20.25
C PRO A 232 -16.46 46.12 -19.48
N PHE A 233 -15.42 46.78 -20.03
CA PHE A 233 -14.18 47.00 -19.30
C PHE A 233 -14.36 47.83 -18.03
N VAL A 234 -15.14 48.94 -18.13
CA VAL A 234 -15.40 49.78 -16.97
C VAL A 234 -16.15 49.01 -15.88
N ILE A 235 -17.07 48.11 -16.25
CA ILE A 235 -17.82 47.33 -15.30
C ILE A 235 -16.93 46.25 -14.66
N LEU A 236 -16.11 45.54 -15.47
CA LEU A 236 -15.23 44.49 -14.97
C LEU A 236 -14.07 45.02 -14.08
N PHE A 237 -13.58 46.22 -14.34
CA PHE A 237 -12.53 46.86 -13.52
C PHE A 237 -13.09 47.71 -12.37
N GLY A 238 -14.42 47.95 -12.33
CA GLY A 238 -15.06 48.68 -11.27
C GLY A 238 -15.66 47.80 -10.15
N MET A 239 -15.60 46.47 -10.32
CA MET A 239 -15.92 45.47 -9.31
C MET A 239 -14.70 45.01 -8.54
#